data_5bc4bd00b2bf7c530095d5f2826e38d4
#
_entry.id   5bc4bd00b2bf7c530095d5f2826e38d4
#
_cell.length_a   1.000
_cell.length_b   1.000
_cell.length_c   1.000
_cell.angle_alpha   90.00
_cell.angle_beta   90.00
_cell.angle_gamma   90.00
#
_symmetry.space_group_name_H-M   'P 1'
#
loop_
_entity.id
_entity.type
_entity.pdbx_description
1 polymer ?
#
loop_
_entity_poly.entity_id
_entity_poly.type
_entity_poly.pdbx_seq_one_letter_code
_entity_poly.pdbx_strand_id
1 'polypeptide(L)'
;FDIENWGWLKELFDLKEGVLELANAQINSDYSRLKKFYSEREQEWIASPQDQYKRDGLNIEMKWAANRMKTIRDKYLLDFLASHTVIPKYGFPVDVVGLDILHHARAAEGVQLERDLRIAISEFAPGSHVVANGYVWKSTGLKLVKDKAWDIFGYAICPHCKKFHIESGTIEDKPPFSICQSCGKAIPYNDKHMRFIGKFIVPIFGFETSKECEPQVTGKSRPRKEFA
;
A
#
# COMPACT_ATOMS: atom_id res chain seq x y z
N PHE A 1 -9.46 -29.48 1.20
CA PHE A 1 -8.54 -29.81 0.09
C PHE A 1 -8.78 -31.24 -0.32
N ASP A 2 -9.34 -31.43 -1.48
CA ASP A 2 -9.47 -32.75 -2.09
C ASP A 2 -8.13 -33.12 -2.72
N ILE A 3 -7.31 -33.83 -1.96
CA ILE A 3 -5.95 -34.23 -2.36
C ILE A 3 -6.00 -35.26 -3.49
N GLU A 4 -7.09 -35.99 -3.65
CA GLU A 4 -7.24 -37.01 -4.67
C GLU A 4 -7.47 -36.46 -6.07
N ASN A 5 -7.93 -35.22 -6.20
CA ASN A 5 -8.37 -34.66 -7.48
C ASN A 5 -7.47 -33.56 -8.03
N TRP A 6 -6.26 -33.42 -7.67
CA TRP A 6 -5.25 -32.48 -8.23
C TRP A 6 -5.80 -31.26 -9.02
N GLY A 7 -7.11 -31.00 -8.95
CA GLY A 7 -7.81 -29.92 -9.65
C GLY A 7 -7.27 -28.54 -9.28
N TRP A 8 -6.84 -28.37 -8.03
CA TRP A 8 -6.21 -27.16 -7.54
C TRP A 8 -4.89 -26.80 -8.26
N LEU A 9 -4.17 -27.81 -8.81
CA LEU A 9 -2.98 -27.56 -9.62
C LEU A 9 -3.31 -26.84 -10.92
N LYS A 10 -4.45 -27.14 -11.52
CA LYS A 10 -4.89 -26.41 -12.73
C LYS A 10 -5.18 -24.95 -12.43
N GLU A 11 -5.88 -24.67 -11.32
CA GLU A 11 -6.14 -23.30 -10.87
C GLU A 11 -4.85 -22.54 -10.54
N LEU A 12 -3.83 -23.26 -10.04
CA LEU A 12 -2.55 -22.66 -9.68
C LEU A 12 -1.69 -22.35 -10.91
N PHE A 13 -1.59 -23.30 -11.85
CA PHE A 13 -0.65 -23.28 -12.97
C PHE A 13 -1.28 -22.99 -14.33
N ASP A 14 -2.57 -22.61 -14.41
CA ASP A 14 -3.15 -22.19 -15.67
C ASP A 14 -2.39 -20.99 -16.21
N LEU A 15 -1.98 -21.07 -17.51
CA LEU A 15 -1.15 -20.05 -18.15
C LEU A 15 -1.90 -18.74 -18.48
N LYS A 16 -3.21 -18.69 -18.28
CA LYS A 16 -4.03 -17.50 -18.55
C LYS A 16 -4.71 -16.95 -17.32
N GLU A 17 -5.27 -17.82 -16.52
CA GLU A 17 -6.13 -17.46 -15.37
C GLU A 17 -5.60 -18.03 -14.05
N GLY A 18 -4.47 -18.73 -14.07
CA GLY A 18 -3.86 -19.29 -12.87
C GLY A 18 -3.40 -18.22 -11.88
N VAL A 19 -3.51 -18.54 -10.60
CA VAL A 19 -3.15 -17.59 -9.51
C VAL A 19 -1.72 -17.10 -9.63
N LEU A 20 -0.80 -17.96 -10.06
CA LEU A 20 0.61 -17.58 -10.28
C LEU A 20 0.77 -16.62 -11.45
N GLU A 21 0.05 -16.84 -12.56
CA GLU A 21 0.14 -15.96 -13.72
C GLU A 21 -0.48 -14.59 -13.44
N LEU A 22 -1.60 -14.54 -12.76
CA LEU A 22 -2.23 -13.28 -12.32
C LEU A 22 -1.29 -12.49 -11.39
N ALA A 23 -0.66 -13.17 -10.45
CA ALA A 23 0.30 -12.56 -9.54
C ALA A 23 1.53 -12.04 -10.29
N ASN A 24 2.06 -12.80 -11.25
CA ASN A 24 3.17 -12.41 -12.11
C ASN A 24 2.82 -11.20 -13.00
N ALA A 25 1.64 -11.20 -13.61
CA ALA A 25 1.15 -10.10 -14.42
C ALA A 25 1.02 -8.80 -13.61
N GLN A 26 0.51 -8.88 -12.40
CA GLN A 26 0.36 -7.73 -11.50
C GLN A 26 1.73 -7.13 -11.15
N ILE A 27 2.70 -7.95 -10.74
CA ILE A 27 4.06 -7.48 -10.41
C ILE A 27 4.74 -6.85 -11.62
N ASN A 28 4.65 -7.50 -12.77
CA ASN A 28 5.24 -6.97 -14.00
C ASN A 28 4.61 -5.62 -14.39
N SER A 29 3.32 -5.47 -14.19
CA SER A 29 2.63 -4.19 -14.39
C SER A 29 3.15 -3.12 -13.42
N ASP A 30 3.24 -3.42 -12.13
CA ASP A 30 3.73 -2.47 -11.12
C ASP A 30 5.21 -2.09 -11.34
N TYR A 31 6.05 -3.06 -11.67
CA TYR A 31 7.45 -2.82 -12.01
C TYR A 31 7.60 -1.94 -13.25
N SER A 32 6.83 -2.21 -14.31
CA SER A 32 6.84 -1.45 -15.54
C SER A 32 6.40 -0.01 -15.34
N ARG A 33 5.39 0.23 -14.49
CA ARG A 33 4.94 1.58 -14.11
C ARG A 33 6.03 2.34 -13.36
N LEU A 34 6.68 1.71 -12.39
CA LEU A 34 7.79 2.32 -11.66
C LEU A 34 8.97 2.65 -12.57
N LYS A 35 9.29 1.75 -13.51
CA LYS A 35 10.34 1.98 -14.51
C LYS A 35 10.01 3.16 -15.42
N LYS A 36 8.77 3.25 -15.89
CA LYS A 36 8.29 4.39 -16.68
C LYS A 36 8.37 5.68 -15.89
N PHE A 37 7.89 5.70 -14.64
CA PHE A 37 8.00 6.86 -13.75
C PHE A 37 9.46 7.30 -13.57
N TYR A 38 10.38 6.36 -13.33
CA TYR A 38 11.80 6.65 -13.18
C TYR A 38 12.35 7.32 -14.45
N SER A 39 12.07 6.76 -15.63
CA SER A 39 12.57 7.30 -16.90
C SER A 39 12.00 8.69 -17.22
N GLU A 40 10.76 8.97 -16.87
CA GLU A 40 10.16 10.31 -17.03
C GLU A 40 10.85 11.34 -16.12
N ARG A 41 11.12 10.98 -14.85
CA ARG A 41 11.87 11.85 -13.93
C ARG A 41 13.30 12.07 -14.37
N GLU A 42 13.96 11.06 -14.90
CA GLU A 42 15.31 11.18 -15.46
C GLU A 42 15.35 12.13 -16.66
N GLN A 43 14.38 12.06 -17.55
CA GLN A 43 14.28 13.00 -18.69
C GLN A 43 14.04 14.44 -18.21
N GLU A 44 13.16 14.63 -17.23
CA GLU A 44 12.93 15.96 -16.63
C GLU A 44 14.17 16.50 -15.92
N TRP A 45 14.93 15.64 -15.26
CA TRP A 45 16.19 15.99 -14.61
C TRP A 45 17.24 16.46 -15.64
N ILE A 46 17.36 15.74 -16.75
CA ILE A 46 18.26 16.10 -17.87
C ILE A 46 17.83 17.44 -18.51
N ALA A 47 16.52 17.66 -18.66
CA ALA A 47 15.96 18.86 -19.26
C ALA A 47 16.06 20.12 -18.38
N SER A 48 16.40 19.98 -17.10
CA SER A 48 16.45 21.07 -16.14
C SER A 48 17.85 21.31 -15.56
N PRO A 49 18.90 21.59 -16.37
CA PRO A 49 20.29 21.61 -15.90
C PRO A 49 20.60 22.79 -14.97
N GLN A 50 19.87 23.90 -15.05
CA GLN A 50 20.14 25.13 -14.28
C GLN A 50 19.31 25.26 -13.00
N ASP A 51 18.29 24.42 -12.81
CA ASP A 51 17.42 24.47 -11.64
C ASP A 51 17.83 23.40 -10.62
N GLN A 52 18.74 23.78 -9.72
CA GLN A 52 19.27 22.87 -8.70
C GLN A 52 18.17 22.36 -7.76
N TYR A 53 17.24 23.23 -7.34
CA TYR A 53 16.16 22.83 -6.43
C TYR A 53 15.23 21.78 -7.06
N LYS A 54 14.86 21.99 -8.33
CA LYS A 54 14.06 21.02 -9.09
C LYS A 54 14.79 19.70 -9.27
N ARG A 55 16.08 19.74 -9.58
CA ARG A 55 16.94 18.53 -9.72
C ARG A 55 17.05 17.74 -8.44
N ASP A 56 17.17 18.38 -7.30
CA ASP A 56 17.24 17.71 -6.00
C ASP A 56 15.91 17.01 -5.69
N GLY A 57 14.78 17.63 -5.97
CA GLY A 57 13.46 17.01 -5.86
C GLY A 57 13.31 15.77 -6.77
N LEU A 58 13.70 15.89 -8.03
CA LEU A 58 13.66 14.77 -8.99
C LEU A 58 14.60 13.62 -8.60
N ASN A 59 15.77 13.91 -8.04
CA ASN A 59 16.68 12.89 -7.52
C ASN A 59 16.05 12.08 -6.38
N ILE A 60 15.31 12.72 -5.49
CA ILE A 60 14.61 12.06 -4.41
C ILE A 60 13.54 11.11 -4.97
N GLU A 61 12.76 11.58 -5.94
CA GLU A 61 11.73 10.77 -6.61
C GLU A 61 12.33 9.57 -7.34
N MET A 62 13.44 9.76 -8.05
CA MET A 62 14.16 8.67 -8.73
C MET A 62 14.71 7.64 -7.74
N LYS A 63 15.34 8.10 -6.64
CA LYS A 63 15.82 7.19 -5.57
C LYS A 63 14.70 6.38 -4.95
N TRP A 64 13.55 6.99 -4.70
CA TRP A 64 12.38 6.29 -4.20
C TRP A 64 11.91 5.19 -5.19
N ALA A 65 11.76 5.53 -6.49
CA ALA A 65 11.35 4.57 -7.50
C ALA A 65 12.37 3.42 -7.65
N ALA A 66 13.65 3.73 -7.63
CA ALA A 66 14.73 2.74 -7.69
C ALA A 66 14.69 1.79 -6.48
N ASN A 67 14.54 2.31 -5.27
CA ASN A 67 14.40 1.51 -4.06
C ASN A 67 13.16 0.62 -4.13
N ARG A 68 12.04 1.14 -4.62
CA ARG A 68 10.81 0.35 -4.76
C ARG A 68 10.95 -0.76 -5.80
N MET A 69 11.56 -0.48 -6.95
CA MET A 69 11.90 -1.50 -7.95
C MET A 69 12.82 -2.57 -7.38
N LYS A 70 13.82 -2.17 -6.59
CA LYS A 70 14.70 -3.10 -5.87
C LYS A 70 13.92 -3.99 -4.91
N THR A 71 13.05 -3.43 -4.08
CA THR A 71 12.21 -4.20 -3.15
C THR A 71 11.34 -5.23 -3.88
N ILE A 72 10.77 -4.88 -5.03
CA ILE A 72 9.98 -5.82 -5.85
C ILE A 72 10.87 -6.95 -6.38
N ARG A 73 12.07 -6.63 -6.89
CA ARG A 73 12.98 -7.60 -7.48
C ARG A 73 13.61 -8.54 -6.44
N ASP A 74 13.96 -7.98 -5.28
CA ASP A 74 14.68 -8.71 -4.24
C ASP A 74 13.72 -9.44 -3.28
N LYS A 75 12.40 -9.44 -3.58
CA LYS A 75 11.39 -10.13 -2.79
C LYS A 75 11.61 -11.65 -2.85
N TYR A 76 11.67 -12.29 -1.69
CA TYR A 76 11.79 -13.75 -1.63
C TYR A 76 10.56 -14.44 -2.20
N LEU A 77 10.77 -15.60 -2.84
CA LEU A 77 9.69 -16.37 -3.48
C LEU A 77 8.58 -16.73 -2.48
N LEU A 78 8.92 -17.10 -1.27
CA LEU A 78 7.94 -17.45 -0.23
C LEU A 78 7.08 -16.25 0.16
N ASP A 79 7.69 -15.06 0.32
CA ASP A 79 6.98 -13.82 0.62
C ASP A 79 6.07 -13.42 -0.55
N PHE A 80 6.54 -13.65 -1.77
CA PHE A 80 5.76 -13.44 -2.97
C PHE A 80 4.52 -14.33 -2.99
N LEU A 81 4.70 -15.64 -2.86
CA LEU A 81 3.62 -16.63 -2.87
C LEU A 81 2.61 -16.38 -1.73
N ALA A 82 3.11 -16.01 -0.55
CA ALA A 82 2.27 -15.67 0.58
C ALA A 82 1.50 -14.36 0.39
N SER A 83 2.10 -13.32 -0.25
CA SER A 83 1.40 -12.04 -0.52
C SER A 83 0.25 -12.20 -1.50
N HIS A 84 0.35 -13.15 -2.41
CA HIS A 84 -0.68 -13.45 -3.40
C HIS A 84 -1.61 -14.60 -2.99
N THR A 85 -1.62 -14.98 -1.71
CA THR A 85 -2.48 -16.03 -1.14
C THR A 85 -2.31 -17.43 -1.78
N VAL A 86 -1.21 -17.65 -2.48
CA VAL A 86 -0.86 -18.96 -3.06
C VAL A 86 -0.50 -19.96 -1.95
N ILE A 87 0.17 -19.48 -0.91
CA ILE A 87 0.47 -20.24 0.29
C ILE A 87 -0.06 -19.51 1.54
N PRO A 88 -0.32 -20.23 2.64
CA PRO A 88 -0.76 -19.60 3.88
C PRO A 88 0.24 -18.58 4.43
N LYS A 89 -0.26 -17.44 4.88
CA LYS A 89 0.54 -16.33 5.43
C LYS A 89 1.01 -16.59 6.87
N TYR A 90 1.60 -17.73 7.15
CA TYR A 90 2.08 -18.05 8.49
C TYR A 90 3.50 -17.51 8.72
N GLY A 91 3.61 -16.51 9.58
CA GLY A 91 4.88 -16.05 10.15
C GLY A 91 5.73 -15.13 9.27
N PHE A 92 5.28 -14.74 8.07
CA PHE A 92 6.02 -13.83 7.20
C PHE A 92 5.30 -12.48 7.08
N PRO A 93 6.01 -11.35 7.21
CA PRO A 93 5.47 -10.04 6.87
C PRO A 93 5.33 -9.94 5.35
N VAL A 94 4.11 -10.04 4.85
CA VAL A 94 3.86 -10.26 3.41
C VAL A 94 3.61 -8.96 2.67
N ASP A 95 2.97 -8.02 3.33
CA ASP A 95 2.60 -6.73 2.77
C ASP A 95 3.39 -5.64 3.50
N VAL A 96 4.67 -5.49 3.15
CA VAL A 96 5.52 -4.48 3.77
C VAL A 96 5.34 -3.14 3.05
N VAL A 97 5.03 -2.11 3.83
CA VAL A 97 4.92 -0.73 3.34
C VAL A 97 5.80 0.19 4.16
N GLY A 98 6.33 1.22 3.49
CA GLY A 98 7.25 2.17 4.08
C GLY A 98 6.59 3.48 4.47
N LEU A 99 7.21 4.18 5.42
CA LEU A 99 7.04 5.60 5.63
C LEU A 99 8.16 6.34 4.89
N ASP A 100 7.81 7.14 3.89
CA ASP A 100 8.77 7.90 3.11
C ASP A 100 9.28 9.12 3.89
N ILE A 101 10.59 9.09 4.15
CA ILE A 101 11.34 10.14 4.85
C ILE A 101 12.47 10.70 4.00
N LEU A 102 12.62 10.25 2.75
CA LEU A 102 13.79 10.51 1.90
C LEU A 102 13.98 11.99 1.54
N HIS A 103 12.94 12.82 1.65
CA HIS A 103 13.05 14.25 1.45
C HIS A 103 13.77 14.99 2.59
N HIS A 104 14.02 14.33 3.72
CA HIS A 104 14.83 14.86 4.82
C HIS A 104 16.23 14.22 4.82
N ALA A 105 17.02 14.46 3.77
CA ALA A 105 18.24 13.72 3.43
C ALA A 105 19.23 13.50 4.60
N ARG A 106 19.45 14.52 5.45
CA ARG A 106 20.40 14.42 6.58
C ARG A 106 19.87 13.55 7.72
N ALA A 107 18.61 13.73 8.11
CA ALA A 107 18.01 12.99 9.22
C ALA A 107 17.62 11.57 8.80
N ALA A 108 17.37 11.34 7.51
CA ALA A 108 16.98 10.06 6.92
C ALA A 108 18.14 9.16 6.54
N GLU A 109 19.39 9.62 6.70
CA GLU A 109 20.57 8.85 6.29
C GLU A 109 20.65 7.51 7.02
N GLY A 110 20.65 6.42 6.26
CA GLY A 110 20.70 5.06 6.80
C GLY A 110 19.41 4.58 7.47
N VAL A 111 18.30 5.33 7.39
CA VAL A 111 17.03 4.97 8.01
C VAL A 111 16.05 4.47 6.95
N GLN A 112 15.51 3.28 7.19
CA GLN A 112 14.43 2.69 6.40
C GLN A 112 13.29 2.31 7.35
N LEU A 113 12.15 2.95 7.21
CA LEU A 113 10.98 2.72 8.05
C LEU A 113 9.98 1.87 7.27
N GLU A 114 9.99 0.58 7.53
CA GLU A 114 9.11 -0.39 6.90
C GLU A 114 8.38 -1.22 7.96
N ARG A 115 7.11 -1.52 7.72
CA ARG A 115 6.25 -2.33 8.58
C ARG A 115 5.33 -3.19 7.74
N ASP A 116 4.93 -4.33 8.28
CA ASP A 116 3.77 -5.05 7.78
C ASP A 116 2.56 -4.13 7.70
N LEU A 117 1.76 -4.23 6.65
CA LEU A 117 0.63 -3.34 6.37
C LEU A 117 -0.35 -3.22 7.54
N ARG A 118 -0.60 -4.29 8.28
CA ARG A 118 -1.50 -4.29 9.44
C ARG A 118 -0.97 -3.40 10.56
N ILE A 119 0.34 -3.41 10.77
CA ILE A 119 1.01 -2.56 11.74
C ILE A 119 1.13 -1.14 11.19
N ALA A 120 1.50 -1.00 9.92
CA ALA A 120 1.68 0.28 9.25
C ALA A 120 0.42 1.15 9.27
N ILE A 121 -0.76 0.55 9.07
CA ILE A 121 -2.05 1.27 9.15
C ILE A 121 -2.23 1.99 10.50
N SER A 122 -1.72 1.42 11.59
CA SER A 122 -1.80 2.04 12.92
C SER A 122 -0.59 2.91 13.26
N GLU A 123 0.62 2.51 12.84
CA GLU A 123 1.84 3.24 13.19
C GLU A 123 2.14 4.42 12.26
N PHE A 124 1.82 4.27 10.97
CA PHE A 124 2.08 5.27 9.93
C PHE A 124 0.81 6.00 9.48
N ALA A 125 -0.32 5.83 10.18
CA ALA A 125 -1.53 6.59 9.89
C ALA A 125 -1.23 8.10 9.86
N PRO A 126 -1.89 8.89 8.98
CA PRO A 126 -1.74 10.34 8.99
C PRO A 126 -1.99 10.92 10.38
N GLY A 127 -1.07 11.78 10.84
CA GLY A 127 -1.07 12.32 12.20
C GLY A 127 -0.25 11.53 13.22
N SER A 128 0.10 10.27 12.95
CA SER A 128 0.94 9.45 13.85
C SER A 128 2.39 9.91 13.86
N HIS A 129 3.05 9.65 15.00
CA HIS A 129 4.46 9.97 15.20
C HIS A 129 5.27 8.68 15.37
N VAL A 130 6.37 8.59 14.63
CA VAL A 130 7.32 7.47 14.68
C VAL A 130 8.68 7.98 15.13
N VAL A 131 9.30 7.30 16.08
CA VAL A 131 10.66 7.64 16.54
C VAL A 131 11.66 6.72 15.87
N ALA A 132 12.59 7.31 15.14
CA ALA A 132 13.71 6.58 14.54
C ALA A 132 14.94 7.48 14.39
N ASN A 133 16.12 6.90 14.57
CA ASN A 133 17.42 7.59 14.46
C ASN A 133 17.51 8.90 15.26
N GLY A 134 16.93 8.94 16.47
CA GLY A 134 16.94 10.14 17.32
C GLY A 134 15.99 11.25 16.87
N TYR A 135 15.13 11.01 15.89
CA TYR A 135 14.16 11.96 15.38
C TYR A 135 12.73 11.45 15.56
N VAL A 136 11.80 12.38 15.66
CA VAL A 136 10.36 12.13 15.64
C VAL A 136 9.84 12.46 14.24
N TRP A 137 9.34 11.46 13.55
CA TRP A 137 8.78 11.57 12.20
C TRP A 137 7.27 11.63 12.28
N LYS A 138 6.67 12.68 11.74
CA LYS A 138 5.21 12.81 11.68
C LYS A 138 4.72 12.34 10.32
N SER A 139 3.92 11.30 10.29
CA SER A 139 3.19 10.90 9.08
C SER A 139 2.10 11.91 8.75
N THR A 140 2.01 12.32 7.51
CA THR A 140 1.05 13.34 7.05
C THR A 140 0.06 12.82 6.05
N GLY A 141 0.38 11.74 5.35
CA GLY A 141 -0.50 11.25 4.31
C GLY A 141 -0.09 9.91 3.72
N LEU A 142 -0.84 9.50 2.74
CA LEU A 142 -0.51 8.38 1.90
C LEU A 142 0.40 8.83 0.76
N LYS A 143 1.41 8.05 0.44
CA LYS A 143 2.29 8.31 -0.68
C LYS A 143 1.49 8.23 -1.99
N LEU A 144 1.37 9.35 -2.67
CA LEU A 144 0.75 9.42 -3.99
C LEU A 144 1.81 9.17 -5.07
N VAL A 145 1.48 8.34 -6.03
CA VAL A 145 2.27 8.20 -7.27
C VAL A 145 1.53 8.96 -8.35
N LYS A 146 2.25 9.88 -9.00
CA LYS A 146 1.71 10.68 -10.11
C LYS A 146 1.15 9.74 -11.19
N ASP A 147 0.02 10.11 -11.75
CA ASP A 147 -0.69 9.39 -12.80
C ASP A 147 -1.24 7.98 -12.41
N LYS A 148 -1.29 7.66 -11.12
CA LYS A 148 -1.96 6.47 -10.64
C LYS A 148 -3.17 6.84 -9.78
N ALA A 149 -4.35 6.50 -10.26
CA ALA A 149 -5.55 6.48 -9.43
C ALA A 149 -5.43 5.35 -8.38
N TRP A 150 -5.94 5.59 -7.18
CA TRP A 150 -6.06 4.55 -6.18
C TRP A 150 -7.13 3.56 -6.58
N ASP A 151 -6.84 2.28 -6.39
CA ASP A 151 -7.87 1.25 -6.48
C ASP A 151 -8.81 1.42 -5.27
N ILE A 152 -10.02 1.87 -5.53
CA ILE A 152 -11.03 2.08 -4.50
C ILE A 152 -11.87 0.82 -4.40
N PHE A 153 -11.93 0.26 -3.21
CA PHE A 153 -12.74 -0.90 -2.89
C PHE A 153 -13.99 -0.46 -2.13
N GLY A 154 -15.13 -1.03 -2.53
CA GLY A 154 -16.34 -0.94 -1.73
C GLY A 154 -16.38 -2.05 -0.69
N TYR A 155 -16.93 -1.77 0.48
CA TYR A 155 -17.21 -2.80 1.46
C TYR A 155 -18.62 -2.67 2.04
N ALA A 156 -19.16 -3.80 2.45
CA ALA A 156 -20.36 -3.86 3.26
C ALA A 156 -20.23 -4.92 4.35
N ILE A 157 -20.78 -4.62 5.52
CA ILE A 157 -20.88 -5.56 6.64
C ILE A 157 -22.36 -5.91 6.81
N CYS A 158 -22.69 -7.19 6.65
CA CYS A 158 -24.05 -7.64 6.86
C CYS A 158 -24.47 -7.40 8.33
N PRO A 159 -25.57 -6.66 8.59
CA PRO A 159 -26.01 -6.40 9.96
C PRO A 159 -26.49 -7.66 10.69
N HIS A 160 -26.87 -8.70 9.94
CA HIS A 160 -27.42 -9.95 10.49
C HIS A 160 -26.35 -10.98 10.82
N CYS A 161 -25.52 -11.36 9.85
CA CYS A 161 -24.51 -12.42 10.03
C CYS A 161 -23.08 -11.89 10.21
N LYS A 162 -22.90 -10.56 10.15
CA LYS A 162 -21.60 -9.88 10.30
C LYS A 162 -20.58 -10.24 9.20
N LYS A 163 -21.01 -10.89 8.12
CA LYS A 163 -20.13 -11.17 6.99
C LYS A 163 -19.67 -9.88 6.35
N PHE A 164 -18.36 -9.79 6.12
CA PHE A 164 -17.71 -8.70 5.40
C PHE A 164 -17.70 -9.02 3.91
N HIS A 165 -18.16 -8.10 3.10
CA HIS A 165 -18.20 -8.18 1.64
C HIS A 165 -17.29 -7.11 1.07
N ILE A 166 -16.53 -7.44 0.03
CA ILE A 166 -15.64 -6.52 -0.70
C ILE A 166 -15.97 -6.61 -2.18
N GLU A 167 -15.96 -5.48 -2.87
CA GLU A 167 -16.01 -5.41 -4.31
C GLU A 167 -14.93 -4.45 -4.82
N SER A 168 -14.22 -4.87 -5.88
CA SER A 168 -13.23 -4.04 -6.56
C SER A 168 -13.90 -3.26 -7.68
N GLY A 169 -13.62 -1.98 -7.78
CA GLY A 169 -14.08 -1.12 -8.87
C GLY A 169 -14.52 0.25 -8.42
N THR A 170 -14.70 1.14 -9.38
CA THR A 170 -15.22 2.49 -9.15
C THR A 170 -16.68 2.36 -8.72
N ILE A 171 -16.94 2.59 -7.45
CA ILE A 171 -18.30 2.61 -6.94
C ILE A 171 -18.91 3.93 -7.38
N GLU A 172 -19.67 3.89 -8.46
CA GLU A 172 -20.68 4.89 -8.74
C GLU A 172 -21.71 4.84 -7.60
N ASP A 173 -22.45 5.90 -7.38
CA ASP A 173 -23.30 6.22 -6.21
C ASP A 173 -24.24 5.14 -5.65
N LYS A 174 -24.18 3.91 -6.10
CA LYS A 174 -24.98 2.79 -5.56
C LYS A 174 -24.11 1.80 -4.80
N PRO A 175 -24.55 1.35 -3.61
CA PRO A 175 -23.85 0.31 -2.87
C PRO A 175 -23.85 -1.00 -3.69
N PRO A 176 -22.69 -1.64 -3.83
CA PRO A 176 -22.56 -2.84 -4.65
C PRO A 176 -23.29 -4.06 -4.06
N PHE A 177 -23.68 -3.97 -2.77
CA PHE A 177 -24.22 -5.10 -2.03
C PHE A 177 -25.65 -4.81 -1.55
N SER A 178 -26.64 -5.26 -2.29
CA SER A 178 -28.05 -5.20 -1.85
C SER A 178 -28.47 -6.41 -1.03
N ILE A 179 -27.84 -7.57 -1.26
CA ILE A 179 -28.16 -8.83 -0.59
C ILE A 179 -26.88 -9.49 -0.09
N CYS A 180 -26.91 -9.99 1.12
CA CYS A 180 -25.81 -10.75 1.71
C CYS A 180 -25.67 -12.13 1.06
N GLN A 181 -24.57 -12.41 0.40
CA GLN A 181 -24.29 -13.69 -0.25
C GLN A 181 -24.21 -14.88 0.75
N SER A 182 -24.01 -14.60 2.04
CA SER A 182 -23.87 -15.65 3.06
C SER A 182 -25.19 -16.04 3.72
N CYS A 183 -26.06 -15.07 4.03
CA CYS A 183 -27.33 -15.34 4.73
C CYS A 183 -28.58 -14.99 3.94
N GLY A 184 -28.45 -14.48 2.70
CA GLY A 184 -29.55 -14.13 1.81
C GLY A 184 -30.36 -12.90 2.24
N LYS A 185 -30.03 -12.24 3.36
CA LYS A 185 -30.78 -11.08 3.85
C LYS A 185 -30.31 -9.80 3.20
N ALA A 186 -31.23 -8.83 3.06
CA ALA A 186 -30.93 -7.52 2.52
C ALA A 186 -29.93 -6.77 3.42
N ILE A 187 -28.99 -6.07 2.79
CA ILE A 187 -28.09 -5.13 3.43
C ILE A 187 -28.68 -3.73 3.21
N PRO A 188 -29.26 -3.10 4.23
CA PRO A 188 -29.94 -1.83 4.07
C PRO A 188 -28.91 -0.73 3.82
N TYR A 189 -29.19 0.09 2.80
CA TYR A 189 -28.44 1.30 2.50
C TYR A 189 -29.31 2.50 2.83
N ASN A 190 -29.07 3.05 4.01
CA ASN A 190 -29.64 4.34 4.43
C ASN A 190 -28.71 5.03 5.40
N ASP A 191 -28.93 6.31 5.66
CA ASP A 191 -28.07 7.14 6.52
C ASP A 191 -27.86 6.57 7.93
N LYS A 192 -28.81 5.79 8.44
CA LYS A 192 -28.71 5.15 9.75
C LYS A 192 -27.77 3.95 9.78
N HIS A 193 -27.45 3.39 8.61
CA HIS A 193 -26.64 2.19 8.45
C HIS A 193 -25.33 2.43 7.68
N MET A 194 -24.96 3.68 7.40
CA MET A 194 -23.73 4.03 6.64
C MET A 194 -22.46 3.44 7.27
N ARG A 195 -22.42 3.23 8.58
CA ARG A 195 -21.27 2.56 9.25
C ARG A 195 -21.02 1.12 8.81
N PHE A 196 -21.96 0.50 8.12
CA PHE A 196 -21.84 -0.87 7.62
C PHE A 196 -21.45 -0.92 6.13
N ILE A 197 -21.45 0.23 5.46
CA ILE A 197 -21.10 0.35 4.04
C ILE A 197 -20.12 1.51 3.90
N GLY A 198 -19.06 1.31 3.12
CA GLY A 198 -18.09 2.35 2.90
C GLY A 198 -17.12 2.02 1.77
N LYS A 199 -16.15 2.90 1.62
CA LYS A 199 -15.05 2.75 0.66
C LYS A 199 -13.75 2.70 1.42
N PHE A 200 -12.78 1.95 0.91
CA PHE A 200 -11.42 1.94 1.42
C PHE A 200 -10.41 1.82 0.28
N ILE A 201 -9.18 2.17 0.57
CA ILE A 201 -8.03 1.97 -0.30
C ILE A 201 -6.97 1.18 0.45
N VAL A 202 -6.16 0.44 -0.28
CA VAL A 202 -5.01 -0.26 0.28
C VAL A 202 -3.77 0.59 0.00
N PRO A 203 -3.04 1.06 1.03
CA PRO A 203 -1.90 1.96 0.86
C PRO A 203 -0.64 1.22 0.38
N ILE A 204 -0.71 0.61 -0.79
CA ILE A 204 0.38 -0.18 -1.38
C ILE A 204 1.67 0.60 -1.64
N PHE A 205 1.58 1.92 -1.79
CA PHE A 205 2.76 2.80 -1.94
C PHE A 205 3.31 3.30 -0.62
N GLY A 206 2.65 2.94 0.49
CA GLY A 206 3.03 3.36 1.82
C GLY A 206 2.55 4.77 2.18
N PHE A 207 3.25 5.36 3.13
CA PHE A 207 2.93 6.63 3.76
C PHE A 207 4.05 7.62 3.53
N GLU A 208 3.78 8.91 3.75
CA GLU A 208 4.78 9.96 3.62
C GLU A 208 4.76 10.90 4.83
N THR A 209 5.92 11.50 5.09
CA THR A 209 6.06 12.59 6.06
C THR A 209 5.92 13.94 5.36
N SER A 210 5.70 15.02 6.12
CA SER A 210 5.65 16.37 5.56
C SER A 210 6.99 16.77 4.94
N LYS A 211 6.94 17.36 3.76
CA LYS A 211 8.11 17.95 3.10
C LYS A 211 8.48 19.31 3.72
N GLU A 212 7.51 19.95 4.36
CA GLU A 212 7.63 21.32 4.88
C GLU A 212 8.10 21.38 6.34
N CYS A 213 7.91 20.27 7.09
CA CYS A 213 8.28 20.21 8.49
C CYS A 213 9.52 19.35 8.69
N GLU A 214 10.60 19.95 9.20
CA GLU A 214 11.78 19.22 9.63
C GLU A 214 11.43 18.24 10.77
N PRO A 215 11.98 17.01 10.78
CA PRO A 215 11.76 16.08 11.85
C PRO A 215 12.33 16.63 13.17
N GLN A 216 11.57 16.49 14.23
CA GLN A 216 12.00 16.97 15.54
C GLN A 216 13.01 16.00 16.17
N VAL A 217 14.06 16.55 16.79
CA VAL A 217 15.00 15.74 17.59
C VAL A 217 14.25 15.19 18.81
N THR A 218 14.41 13.92 19.12
CA THR A 218 13.78 13.31 20.28
C THR A 218 14.29 13.95 21.57
N GLY A 219 13.39 14.59 22.30
CA GLY A 219 13.64 14.98 23.69
C GLY A 219 13.66 13.77 24.62
N LYS A 220 13.85 14.01 25.93
CA LYS A 220 13.84 12.96 26.95
C LYS A 220 12.46 12.27 27.15
N SER A 221 11.36 12.86 26.65
CA SER A 221 10.03 12.28 26.73
C SER A 221 9.66 11.57 25.41
N ARG A 222 9.15 10.35 25.50
CA ARG A 222 8.58 9.65 24.36
C ARG A 222 7.26 10.32 23.96
N PRO A 223 7.03 10.63 22.69
CA PRO A 223 5.74 11.14 22.25
C PRO A 223 4.66 10.09 22.55
N ARG A 224 3.54 10.53 23.14
CA ARG A 224 2.37 9.67 23.30
C ARG A 224 1.68 9.53 21.94
N LYS A 225 1.19 8.32 21.65
CA LYS A 225 0.29 8.14 20.51
C LYS A 225 -1.03 8.83 20.87
N GLU A 226 -1.33 9.92 20.17
CA GLU A 226 -2.65 10.53 20.19
C GLU A 226 -3.46 9.83 19.08
N PHE A 227 -4.41 9.01 19.53
CA PHE A 227 -5.40 8.45 18.61
C PHE A 227 -6.49 9.51 18.42
N ALA A 228 -6.65 9.97 17.20
CA ALA A 228 -7.77 10.82 16.80
C ALA A 228 -9.03 10.00 16.56
#